data_0108ade1348e1a23ceaed350edc4f9d6
#
_entry.id   0108ade1348e1a23ceaed350edc4f9d6
#
_cell.length_a   1.000
_cell.length_b   1.000
_cell.length_c   1.000
_cell.angle_alpha   90.00
_cell.angle_beta   90.00
_cell.angle_gamma   90.00
#
_symmetry.space_group_name_H-M   'P 1'
#
loop_
_entity.id
_entity.type
_entity.pdbx_description
1 polymer ?
#
loop_
_entity_poly.entity_id
_entity_poly.type
_entity_poly.pdbx_seq_one_letter_code
_entity_poly.pdbx_strand_id
1 'polypeptide(L)'
;MRHILFTLKGCPYGLLDDEAHIRNVLANAATLSESTLLGIQSHKFQPQGVTAVALLAESHISIHTWPEKGMAVCDCLLYTSPSPRDYAASRMPSSA
;
A
#
# COMPACT_ATOMS: atom_id res chain seq x y z
N MET A 1 -2.09 -4.44 -15.51
CA MET A 1 -2.17 -3.70 -14.24
C MET A 1 -3.31 -4.25 -13.41
N ARG A 2 -3.09 -4.44 -12.13
CA ARG A 2 -4.09 -5.04 -11.25
C ARG A 2 -4.36 -4.14 -10.07
N HIS A 3 -5.61 -3.89 -9.78
CA HIS A 3 -6.03 -3.10 -8.63
C HIS A 3 -6.66 -4.04 -7.62
N ILE A 4 -6.09 -4.08 -6.42
CA ILE A 4 -6.57 -4.95 -5.35
C ILE A 4 -7.04 -4.07 -4.21
N LEU A 5 -8.26 -4.33 -3.77
CA LEU A 5 -8.87 -3.60 -2.67
C LEU A 5 -9.28 -4.63 -1.62
N PHE A 6 -8.85 -4.44 -0.39
CA PHE A 6 -9.23 -5.38 0.66
C PHE A 6 -9.36 -4.68 2.00
N THR A 7 -10.09 -5.32 2.89
CA THR A 7 -10.37 -4.79 4.21
C THR A 7 -9.86 -5.75 5.27
N LEU A 8 -9.15 -5.20 6.25
CA LEU A 8 -8.70 -5.95 7.42
C LEU A 8 -9.61 -5.60 8.58
N LYS A 9 -10.01 -6.59 9.35
CA LYS A 9 -10.88 -6.42 10.51
C LYS A 9 -10.26 -7.06 11.73
N GLY A 10 -10.72 -6.63 12.92
CA GLY A 10 -10.20 -7.19 14.16
C GLY A 10 -8.80 -6.73 14.48
N CYS A 11 -8.40 -5.57 14.01
CA CYS A 11 -7.07 -5.05 14.26
C CYS A 11 -7.04 -4.27 15.57
N PRO A 12 -5.92 -4.34 16.33
CA PRO A 12 -5.81 -3.59 17.58
C PRO A 12 -5.85 -2.08 17.34
N TYR A 13 -6.59 -1.39 18.19
CA TYR A 13 -6.73 0.06 18.09
C TYR A 13 -5.37 0.77 18.08
N GLY A 14 -4.50 0.40 19.00
CA GLY A 14 -3.24 1.09 19.15
C GLY A 14 -2.35 1.00 17.92
N LEU A 15 -2.41 -0.12 17.21
CA LEU A 15 -1.61 -0.28 16.00
C LEU A 15 -2.20 0.51 14.85
N LEU A 16 -3.53 0.55 14.76
CA LEU A 16 -4.19 1.28 13.69
C LEU A 16 -4.05 2.79 13.84
N ASP A 17 -3.87 3.26 15.06
CA ASP A 17 -3.78 4.68 15.33
C ASP A 17 -2.33 5.17 15.40
N ASP A 18 -1.39 4.30 15.09
CA ASP A 18 0.04 4.59 15.18
C ASP A 18 0.58 4.86 13.79
N GLU A 19 0.77 6.14 13.48
CA GLU A 19 1.22 6.54 12.14
C GLU A 19 2.57 5.91 11.80
N ALA A 20 3.50 5.87 12.74
CA ALA A 20 4.80 5.29 12.48
C ALA A 20 4.70 3.81 12.15
N HIS A 21 3.82 3.10 12.87
CA HIS A 21 3.62 1.68 12.62
C HIS A 21 3.02 1.46 11.23
N ILE A 22 2.04 2.26 10.86
CA ILE A 22 1.40 2.15 9.54
C ILE A 22 2.41 2.40 8.44
N ARG A 23 3.28 3.41 8.61
CA ARG A 23 4.32 3.67 7.61
C ARG A 23 5.27 2.49 7.51
N ASN A 24 5.64 1.88 8.64
CA ASN A 24 6.51 0.70 8.63
C ASN A 24 5.86 -0.48 7.93
N VAL A 25 4.55 -0.67 8.12
CA VAL A 25 3.83 -1.73 7.45
C VAL A 25 3.91 -1.55 5.94
N LEU A 26 3.71 -0.33 5.47
CA LEU A 26 3.80 -0.07 4.04
C LEU A 26 5.21 -0.28 3.50
N ALA A 27 6.22 0.15 4.25
CA ALA A 27 7.60 -0.04 3.83
C ALA A 27 7.95 -1.53 3.75
N ASN A 28 7.50 -2.30 4.75
CA ASN A 28 7.74 -3.74 4.74
C ASN A 28 7.02 -4.41 3.59
N ALA A 29 5.80 -3.97 3.29
CA ALA A 29 5.05 -4.53 2.18
C ALA A 29 5.78 -4.27 0.86
N ALA A 30 6.35 -3.09 0.70
CA ALA A 30 7.12 -2.77 -0.49
C ALA A 30 8.33 -3.69 -0.63
N THR A 31 9.04 -3.90 0.49
CA THR A 31 10.21 -4.77 0.49
C THR A 31 9.82 -6.21 0.15
N LEU A 32 8.75 -6.71 0.76
CA LEU A 32 8.34 -8.09 0.55
C LEU A 32 7.84 -8.31 -0.88
N SER A 33 7.30 -7.29 -1.51
CA SER A 33 6.85 -7.40 -2.89
C SER A 33 7.97 -7.11 -3.89
N GLU A 34 9.18 -6.86 -3.38
CA GLU A 34 10.35 -6.58 -4.21
C GLU A 34 10.13 -5.33 -5.07
N SER A 35 9.41 -4.37 -4.52
CA SER A 35 9.14 -3.11 -5.19
C SER A 35 10.13 -2.05 -4.72
N THR A 36 10.41 -1.10 -5.60
CA THR A 36 11.27 0.02 -5.23
C THR A 36 10.40 1.09 -4.58
N LEU A 37 10.68 1.38 -3.32
CA LEU A 37 9.94 2.39 -2.58
C LEU A 37 10.51 3.76 -2.91
N LEU A 38 9.66 4.64 -3.43
CA LEU A 38 10.06 6.00 -3.76
C LEU A 38 9.78 6.97 -2.63
N GLY A 39 8.75 6.71 -1.84
CA GLY A 39 8.43 7.57 -0.72
C GLY A 39 7.14 7.16 -0.06
N ILE A 40 6.90 7.68 1.14
CA ILE A 40 5.68 7.42 1.88
C ILE A 40 5.14 8.75 2.35
N GLN A 41 3.86 8.97 2.12
CA GLN A 41 3.12 10.11 2.66
C GLN A 41 2.10 9.58 3.64
N SER A 42 1.91 10.27 4.75
CA SER A 42 0.93 9.84 5.73
C SER A 42 0.32 11.03 6.44
N HIS A 43 -0.85 10.78 7.02
CA HIS A 43 -1.56 11.79 7.79
C HIS A 43 -2.24 11.12 8.97
N LYS A 44 -2.01 11.66 10.16
CA LYS A 44 -2.65 11.20 11.38
C LYS A 44 -3.83 12.11 11.66
N PHE A 45 -5.02 11.51 11.74
CA PHE A 45 -6.24 12.27 11.98
C PHE A 45 -6.52 12.39 13.46
N GLN A 46 -7.23 13.45 13.83
CA GLN A 46 -7.70 13.63 15.17
C GLN A 46 -9.21 13.43 15.17
N PRO A 47 -9.76 12.67 16.10
CA PRO A 47 -9.11 12.11 17.29
C PRO A 47 -8.40 10.78 17.02
N GLN A 48 -8.64 10.11 15.90
CA GLN A 48 -7.97 8.86 15.58
C GLN A 48 -8.01 8.61 14.08
N GLY A 49 -7.13 7.69 13.65
CA GLY A 49 -7.09 7.28 12.27
C GLY A 49 -5.82 7.71 11.56
N VAL A 50 -5.40 6.91 10.59
CA VAL A 50 -4.22 7.18 9.80
C VAL A 50 -4.54 6.86 8.35
N THR A 51 -4.08 7.72 7.45
CA THR A 51 -4.06 7.45 6.03
C THR A 51 -2.61 7.51 5.59
N ALA A 52 -2.18 6.53 4.81
CA ALA A 52 -0.82 6.51 4.32
C ALA A 52 -0.78 5.94 2.91
N VAL A 53 0.15 6.45 2.12
CA VAL A 53 0.36 6.01 0.74
C VAL A 53 1.84 5.79 0.54
N ALA A 54 2.18 4.62 0.06
CA ALA A 54 3.55 4.31 -0.36
C ALA A 54 3.62 4.40 -1.87
N LEU A 55 4.50 5.25 -2.36
CA LEU A 55 4.72 5.38 -3.80
C LEU A 55 5.83 4.41 -4.19
N LEU A 56 5.51 3.56 -5.13
CA LEU A 56 6.45 2.57 -5.65
C LEU A 56 6.81 2.97 -7.08
N ALA A 57 7.91 2.44 -7.56
CA ALA A 57 8.39 2.83 -8.89
C ALA A 57 7.34 2.63 -9.97
N GLU A 58 6.47 1.63 -9.80
CA GLU A 58 5.50 1.28 -10.82
C GLU A 58 4.08 1.20 -10.32
N SER A 59 3.85 1.59 -9.06
CA SER A 59 2.52 1.46 -8.50
C SER A 59 2.43 2.22 -7.18
N HIS A 60 1.44 1.87 -6.39
CA HIS A 60 1.31 2.43 -5.05
C HIS A 60 0.54 1.48 -4.16
N ILE A 61 0.68 1.67 -2.85
CA ILE A 61 -0.11 0.98 -1.86
C ILE A 61 -0.64 2.03 -0.91
N SER A 62 -1.93 2.03 -0.65
CA SER A 62 -2.51 2.95 0.30
C SER A 62 -3.25 2.20 1.39
N ILE A 63 -3.34 2.82 2.56
CA ILE A 63 -4.06 2.25 3.68
C ILE A 63 -4.78 3.37 4.42
N HIS A 64 -6.01 3.08 4.81
CA HIS A 64 -6.82 3.97 5.61
C HIS A 64 -7.29 3.19 6.82
N THR A 65 -7.12 3.74 8.02
CA THR A 65 -7.50 3.02 9.23
C THR A 65 -8.66 3.69 9.93
N TRP A 66 -9.49 2.86 10.54
CA TRP A 66 -10.57 3.27 11.43
C TRP A 66 -10.36 2.52 12.75
N PRO A 67 -9.49 3.05 13.63
CA PRO A 67 -9.18 2.34 14.88
C PRO A 67 -10.40 2.04 15.73
N GLU A 68 -11.36 2.95 15.76
CA GLU A 68 -12.57 2.78 16.54
C GLU A 68 -13.39 1.58 16.07
N LYS A 69 -13.18 1.14 14.84
CA LYS A 69 -13.87 -0.03 14.28
C LYS A 69 -12.95 -1.23 14.16
N GLY A 70 -11.69 -1.08 14.57
CA GLY A 70 -10.70 -2.15 14.40
C GLY A 70 -10.51 -2.53 12.96
N MET A 71 -10.60 -1.57 12.04
CA MET A 71 -10.67 -1.85 10.62
C MET A 71 -9.67 -1.02 9.85
N ALA A 72 -9.12 -1.60 8.78
CA ALA A 72 -8.28 -0.89 7.83
C ALA A 72 -8.69 -1.30 6.42
N VAL A 73 -8.70 -0.33 5.53
CA VAL A 73 -8.96 -0.58 4.10
C VAL A 73 -7.68 -0.32 3.36
N CYS A 74 -7.27 -1.30 2.58
CA CYS A 74 -6.02 -1.25 1.83
C CYS A 74 -6.30 -1.31 0.34
N ASP A 75 -5.49 -0.59 -0.40
CA ASP A 75 -5.67 -0.42 -1.84
C ASP A 75 -4.27 -0.56 -2.45
N CYS A 76 -4.11 -1.55 -3.33
CA CYS A 76 -2.84 -1.79 -4.00
C CYS A 76 -3.07 -1.73 -5.49
N LEU A 77 -2.38 -0.81 -6.14
CA LEU A 77 -2.35 -0.80 -7.60
C LEU A 77 -1.04 -1.44 -7.99
N LEU A 78 -1.11 -2.64 -8.51
CA LEU A 78 0.07 -3.39 -8.88
C LEU A 78 0.20 -3.43 -10.39
N TYR A 79 1.39 -3.13 -10.83
CA TYR A 79 1.72 -3.36 -12.21
C TYR A 79 1.92 -4.86 -12.30
N THR A 80 0.89 -5.54 -12.81
CA THR A 80 0.91 -6.98 -12.84
C THR A 80 2.25 -7.43 -13.40
N SER A 81 2.95 -8.19 -12.59
CA SER A 81 4.23 -8.68 -13.02
C SER A 81 3.98 -9.63 -14.18
N PRO A 82 4.29 -9.23 -15.37
CA PRO A 82 4.04 -10.08 -16.51
C PRO A 82 5.05 -11.21 -16.54
N SER A 83 4.67 -12.28 -17.22
CA SER A 83 5.65 -13.28 -17.53
C SER A 83 6.75 -12.62 -18.38
N PRO A 84 7.92 -13.20 -18.46
CA PRO A 84 8.97 -12.62 -19.29
C PRO A 84 8.50 -12.36 -20.72
N ARG A 85 7.64 -13.23 -21.24
CA ARG A 85 7.12 -13.05 -22.58
C ARG A 85 6.22 -11.82 -22.67
N ASP A 86 5.31 -11.66 -21.70
CA ASP A 86 4.43 -10.51 -21.69
C ASP A 86 5.22 -9.23 -21.53
N TYR A 87 6.22 -9.28 -20.71
CA TYR A 87 7.04 -8.12 -20.45
C TYR A 87 7.75 -7.68 -21.73
N ALA A 88 8.31 -8.62 -22.46
CA ALA A 88 8.98 -8.32 -23.70
C ALA A 88 8.02 -7.75 -24.74
N ALA A 89 6.80 -8.25 -24.75
CA ALA A 89 5.83 -7.80 -25.72
C ALA A 89 5.32 -6.39 -25.43
N SER A 90 5.19 -6.07 -24.16
CA SER A 90 4.59 -4.79 -23.82
C SER A 90 5.59 -3.67 -23.73
N ARG A 91 6.74 -3.78 -23.90
CA ARG A 91 7.71 -2.85 -23.64
C ARG A 91 7.64 -1.60 -23.71
N MET A 92 7.13 -1.41 -23.54
CA MET A 92 7.04 -0.70 -23.23
C MET A 92 7.19 -0.20 -22.44
N PRO A 93 7.36 0.12 -22.30
CA PRO A 93 7.43 0.28 -21.38
C PRO A 93 6.98 0.71 -20.51
N SER A 94 6.74 0.89 -20.63
CA SER A 94 6.26 1.03 -19.85
C SER A 94 5.57 1.30 -19.43
N SER A 95 5.19 1.37 -19.76
CA SER A 95 4.58 1.53 -19.41
C SER A 95 3.87 1.69 -18.85
N ALA A 96 3.52 2.00 -19.05
CA ALA A 96 2.88 2.11 -18.56
C ALA A 96 2.31 2.29 -18.48
#